data_3b31816bdbeee73c3fbe3ce4dcd2ea44
#
_entry.id   3b31816bdbeee73c3fbe3ce4dcd2ea44
#
_cell.length_a   1.000
_cell.length_b   1.000
_cell.length_c   1.000
_cell.angle_alpha   90.00
_cell.angle_beta   90.00
_cell.angle_gamma   90.00
#
_symmetry.space_group_name_H-M   'P 1'
#
loop_
_entity.id
_entity.type
_entity.pdbx_description
1 polymer ?
#
loop_
_entity_poly.entity_id
_entity_poly.type
_entity_poly.pdbx_seq_one_letter_code
_entity_poly.pdbx_strand_id
1 'polypeptide(L)'
;TSFASSSVTAIYGDSITNAFTTDSNGTKTFSSSNTSSATINSSNGSVIIVAVGNTTMSVNLAETNEYASANDNYTLTTNPKTLTASASASNKVYDGLTTATTTLTFSGLVGSETLGQTVASTFSDKNVGTGKTVTVNSITLADGSNGGLAANYTISTGQTTTANITVKSLTVSGITASNKTYDSTTSATLGTGAVIYGGKVSGDDFTGSYSGVFADANVGSGKTVNITSSYSGADVSNYNITDQTSTTANISAKALTATASASNKVYDGSSAATVTLSLSGFIGSETVTSTNSSTFNDKNVATGKTVTVNSITLSNGSNGGLAANYSISTGQTTTANITAKSLTVSGITASNKTYDGNAVATLNTGLVAYSGLVNGDLFDGTYTGAFSDKNVGTGKTVTITSSYSGADVSNYSVTDQSSTTANITAKSLTVSGITASSKTYNGSTSA
;
A
#
# COMPACT_ATOMS: atom_id res chain seq x y z
N THR A 1 67.62 79.32 -5.07
CA THR A 1 67.46 78.09 -4.27
C THR A 1 66.01 77.67 -4.38
N SER A 2 65.70 76.50 -5.04
CA SER A 2 64.33 76.04 -5.17
C SER A 2 64.31 74.56 -5.54
N PHE A 3 63.21 73.88 -5.13
CA PHE A 3 62.78 72.63 -5.75
C PHE A 3 62.31 72.88 -7.21
N ALA A 4 62.46 71.85 -8.05
CA ALA A 4 62.03 71.95 -9.47
C ALA A 4 60.54 72.12 -9.60
N SER A 5 59.79 71.67 -8.62
CA SER A 5 58.33 71.81 -8.57
C SER A 5 57.86 72.07 -7.13
N SER A 6 56.83 72.95 -6.95
CA SER A 6 56.19 73.24 -5.67
C SER A 6 55.15 72.16 -5.26
N SER A 7 54.81 71.26 -6.17
CA SER A 7 53.94 70.12 -5.89
C SER A 7 54.36 68.91 -6.75
N VAL A 8 54.30 67.72 -6.15
CA VAL A 8 54.50 66.43 -6.84
C VAL A 8 53.35 65.51 -6.51
N THR A 9 52.77 64.89 -7.54
CA THR A 9 51.81 63.81 -7.36
C THR A 9 52.48 62.52 -7.77
N ALA A 10 52.34 61.53 -6.93
CA ALA A 10 52.87 60.18 -7.13
C ALA A 10 51.82 59.12 -6.84
N ILE A 11 52.04 57.92 -7.34
CA ILE A 11 51.27 56.75 -7.00
C ILE A 11 52.06 55.96 -5.96
N TYR A 12 51.36 55.33 -5.01
CA TYR A 12 52.01 54.47 -4.00
C TYR A 12 52.96 53.45 -4.65
N GLY A 13 54.19 53.37 -4.17
CA GLY A 13 55.23 52.52 -4.72
C GLY A 13 56.09 53.18 -5.82
N ASP A 14 55.77 54.42 -6.24
CA ASP A 14 56.63 55.16 -7.18
C ASP A 14 57.94 55.61 -6.51
N SER A 15 58.95 55.76 -7.31
CA SER A 15 60.20 56.46 -6.95
C SER A 15 60.04 57.94 -7.22
N ILE A 16 60.29 58.80 -6.22
CA ILE A 16 60.10 60.24 -6.34
C ILE A 16 61.48 60.91 -6.52
N THR A 17 61.51 61.78 -7.49
CA THR A 17 62.64 62.70 -7.75
C THR A 17 62.08 64.10 -7.94
N ASN A 18 62.33 65.01 -6.99
CA ASN A 18 62.08 66.46 -7.14
C ASN A 18 63.43 67.16 -6.91
N ALA A 19 64.11 67.49 -7.99
CA ALA A 19 65.47 68.05 -7.94
C ALA A 19 65.45 69.36 -7.17
N PHE A 20 66.40 69.51 -6.27
CA PHE A 20 66.68 70.73 -5.54
C PHE A 20 67.94 71.40 -6.08
N THR A 21 67.80 72.66 -6.51
CA THR A 21 68.96 73.43 -7.01
C THR A 21 69.28 74.58 -6.07
N THR A 22 70.55 74.85 -5.84
CA THR A 22 70.98 75.92 -5.01
C THR A 22 72.43 76.33 -5.41
N ASP A 23 72.69 77.61 -5.29
CA ASP A 23 74.03 78.18 -5.45
C ASP A 23 74.79 78.20 -4.12
N SER A 24 74.13 77.98 -2.99
CA SER A 24 74.69 77.94 -1.66
C SER A 24 75.42 76.63 -1.40
N ASN A 25 76.58 76.72 -0.74
CA ASN A 25 77.37 75.62 -0.24
C ASN A 25 77.01 75.25 1.22
N GLY A 26 75.97 75.88 1.79
CA GLY A 26 75.49 75.60 3.12
C GLY A 26 74.93 74.14 3.28
N THR A 27 74.99 73.67 4.49
CA THR A 27 74.51 72.31 4.82
C THR A 27 73.06 72.25 4.56
N LYS A 28 72.66 71.25 3.77
CA LYS A 28 71.24 70.90 3.44
C LYS A 28 70.68 69.96 4.47
N THR A 29 69.52 70.29 5.04
CA THR A 29 68.78 69.38 5.93
C THR A 29 67.41 69.25 5.41
N PHE A 30 67.07 68.01 4.93
CA PHE A 30 65.74 67.70 4.45
C PHE A 30 64.85 67.13 5.57
N SER A 31 63.57 67.44 5.54
CA SER A 31 62.57 66.92 6.49
C SER A 31 61.20 66.67 5.82
N SER A 32 60.44 65.79 6.41
CA SER A 32 59.02 65.48 6.05
C SER A 32 58.17 65.92 7.21
N SER A 33 57.04 66.60 6.90
CA SER A 33 56.02 67.02 7.88
C SER A 33 55.13 65.82 8.35
N ASN A 34 55.09 64.75 7.56
CA ASN A 34 54.30 63.54 7.87
C ASN A 34 55.10 62.31 7.43
N THR A 35 55.84 61.76 8.33
CA THR A 35 56.66 60.54 8.07
C THR A 35 55.86 59.28 7.94
N SER A 36 54.57 59.28 8.33
CA SER A 36 53.68 58.16 8.08
C SER A 36 53.22 58.12 6.62
N SER A 37 53.22 59.21 5.86
CA SER A 37 52.94 59.25 4.43
C SER A 37 54.17 59.09 3.59
N ALA A 38 55.28 59.81 3.90
CA ALA A 38 56.56 59.62 3.23
C ALA A 38 57.69 60.11 4.11
N THR A 39 58.83 59.44 4.05
CA THR A 39 60.09 59.86 4.67
C THR A 39 61.02 60.45 3.63
N ILE A 40 61.93 61.33 4.08
CA ILE A 40 62.95 61.93 3.24
C ILE A 40 64.30 61.75 3.95
N ASN A 41 65.33 61.32 3.22
CA ASN A 41 66.69 61.26 3.78
C ASN A 41 67.22 62.65 4.04
N SER A 42 67.52 62.94 5.29
CA SER A 42 67.90 64.28 5.73
C SER A 42 69.16 64.83 5.06
N SER A 43 70.05 64.01 4.52
CA SER A 43 71.28 64.40 3.91
C SER A 43 71.25 64.53 2.41
N ASN A 44 70.54 63.62 1.70
CA ASN A 44 70.57 63.53 0.25
C ASN A 44 69.23 63.86 -0.41
N GLY A 45 68.13 64.01 0.40
CA GLY A 45 66.81 64.35 -0.12
C GLY A 45 66.05 63.20 -0.85
N SER A 46 66.58 61.95 -0.74
CA SER A 46 65.79 60.80 -1.35
C SER A 46 64.55 60.53 -0.55
N VAL A 47 63.43 60.38 -1.28
CA VAL A 47 62.09 60.18 -0.71
C VAL A 47 61.73 58.75 -0.77
N ILE A 48 61.11 58.21 0.30
CA ILE A 48 60.47 56.91 0.36
C ILE A 48 58.99 57.14 0.72
N ILE A 49 58.10 56.75 -0.17
CA ILE A 49 56.65 56.74 0.07
C ILE A 49 56.35 55.63 1.04
N VAL A 50 55.67 55.93 2.16
CA VAL A 50 55.31 54.99 3.21
C VAL A 50 53.78 54.60 3.07
N ALA A 51 52.95 55.63 2.80
CA ALA A 51 51.51 55.45 2.63
C ALA A 51 50.89 56.57 1.75
N VAL A 52 49.65 56.32 1.34
CA VAL A 52 48.79 57.30 0.68
C VAL A 52 48.56 58.50 1.62
N GLY A 53 48.61 59.69 1.06
CA GLY A 53 48.35 60.94 1.82
C GLY A 53 49.16 62.11 1.32
N ASN A 54 49.06 63.23 2.03
CA ASN A 54 49.78 64.46 1.74
C ASN A 54 50.87 64.69 2.79
N THR A 55 52.03 65.18 2.35
CA THR A 55 53.11 65.59 3.22
C THR A 55 53.85 66.76 2.58
N THR A 56 54.34 67.66 3.39
CA THR A 56 55.21 68.68 2.93
C THR A 56 56.69 68.25 3.13
N MET A 57 57.41 68.24 2.05
CA MET A 57 58.88 67.97 2.04
C MET A 57 59.56 69.33 2.05
N SER A 58 60.42 69.52 3.02
CA SER A 58 61.13 70.80 3.23
C SER A 58 62.60 70.60 3.16
N VAL A 59 63.33 71.59 2.75
CA VAL A 59 64.75 71.69 2.86
C VAL A 59 65.14 73.01 3.57
N ASN A 60 66.02 72.89 4.54
CA ASN A 60 66.67 74.04 5.20
C ASN A 60 68.15 74.06 4.80
N LEU A 61 68.59 75.23 4.35
CA LEU A 61 70.02 75.53 4.11
C LEU A 61 70.52 76.36 5.24
N ALA A 62 71.64 75.94 5.81
CA ALA A 62 72.39 76.70 6.83
C ALA A 62 72.97 77.92 6.22
N GLU A 63 73.07 79.01 7.03
CA GLU A 63 73.79 80.21 6.71
C GLU A 63 75.27 79.89 6.52
N THR A 64 75.88 80.58 5.59
CA THR A 64 77.35 80.55 5.33
C THR A 64 77.87 81.95 5.32
N ASN A 65 79.18 82.13 5.22
CA ASN A 65 79.80 83.49 5.15
C ASN A 65 79.33 84.27 3.87
N GLU A 66 78.82 83.61 2.88
CA GLU A 66 78.41 84.21 1.57
C GLU A 66 76.92 84.25 1.33
N TYR A 67 76.17 83.34 2.00
CA TYR A 67 74.73 83.19 1.78
C TYR A 67 73.97 83.16 3.08
N ALA A 68 72.82 83.87 3.17
CA ALA A 68 71.92 83.81 4.27
C ALA A 68 71.19 82.41 4.26
N SER A 69 70.71 81.99 5.44
CA SER A 69 69.90 80.81 5.52
C SER A 69 68.62 80.89 4.60
N ALA A 70 68.27 79.80 4.04
CA ALA A 70 67.10 79.72 3.15
C ALA A 70 66.34 78.44 3.40
N ASN A 71 65.08 78.44 3.11
CA ASN A 71 64.22 77.26 3.07
C ASN A 71 63.39 77.23 1.82
N ASP A 72 62.97 76.01 1.42
CA ASP A 72 62.01 75.78 0.38
C ASP A 72 61.25 74.46 0.67
N ASN A 73 60.08 74.33 0.12
CA ASN A 73 59.26 73.12 0.31
C ASN A 73 58.42 72.84 -0.91
N TYR A 74 57.93 71.59 -0.96
CA TYR A 74 56.93 71.17 -1.90
C TYR A 74 55.98 70.24 -1.23
N THR A 75 54.72 70.17 -1.74
CA THR A 75 53.70 69.20 -1.33
C THR A 75 53.85 67.96 -2.14
N LEU A 76 54.02 66.84 -1.46
CA LEU A 76 53.87 65.50 -2.06
C LEU A 76 52.51 64.95 -1.78
N THR A 77 51.76 64.67 -2.82
CA THR A 77 50.45 63.96 -2.78
C THR A 77 50.65 62.54 -3.30
N THR A 78 50.44 61.56 -2.45
CA THR A 78 50.50 60.14 -2.84
C THR A 78 49.10 59.62 -3.02
N ASN A 79 48.76 59.17 -4.22
CA ASN A 79 47.51 58.51 -4.57
C ASN A 79 47.62 57.00 -4.42
N PRO A 80 46.46 56.29 -4.18
CA PRO A 80 46.47 54.84 -4.13
C PRO A 80 46.88 54.23 -5.45
N LYS A 81 47.59 53.09 -5.36
CA LYS A 81 47.95 52.28 -6.51
C LYS A 81 46.76 51.40 -6.92
N THR A 82 46.42 51.44 -8.20
CA THR A 82 45.36 50.58 -8.76
C THR A 82 45.89 49.17 -8.97
N LEU A 83 45.25 48.22 -8.34
CA LEU A 83 45.50 46.78 -8.53
C LEU A 83 44.66 46.24 -9.69
N THR A 84 45.21 45.18 -10.29
CA THR A 84 44.43 44.25 -11.12
C THR A 84 44.23 42.95 -10.38
N ALA A 85 43.15 42.22 -10.69
CA ALA A 85 42.90 40.92 -10.09
C ALA A 85 42.43 39.90 -11.12
N SER A 86 42.90 38.70 -10.99
CA SER A 86 42.32 37.52 -11.63
C SER A 86 41.40 36.82 -10.62
N ALA A 87 40.19 36.42 -11.08
CA ALA A 87 39.20 35.73 -10.26
C ALA A 87 39.20 34.22 -10.55
N SER A 88 39.10 33.43 -9.51
CA SER A 88 38.73 32.00 -9.60
C SER A 88 37.50 31.75 -8.75
N ALA A 89 36.57 30.90 -9.22
CA ALA A 89 35.35 30.58 -8.49
C ALA A 89 35.21 29.05 -8.28
N SER A 90 34.67 28.68 -7.15
CA SER A 90 34.39 27.30 -6.82
C SER A 90 33.07 26.84 -7.42
N ASN A 91 33.01 25.58 -7.91
CA ASN A 91 31.73 24.92 -8.22
C ASN A 91 30.89 24.80 -6.97
N LYS A 92 29.56 24.78 -7.15
CA LYS A 92 28.64 24.49 -6.05
C LYS A 92 27.55 23.51 -6.48
N VAL A 93 26.92 22.86 -5.50
CA VAL A 93 25.65 22.15 -5.71
C VAL A 93 24.52 23.18 -5.68
N TYR A 94 23.50 22.96 -6.47
CA TYR A 94 22.30 23.80 -6.53
C TYR A 94 21.72 24.05 -5.12
N ASP A 95 21.49 25.32 -4.79
CA ASP A 95 20.95 25.77 -3.51
C ASP A 95 19.84 26.82 -3.66
N GLY A 96 19.44 27.10 -4.90
CA GLY A 96 18.42 28.11 -5.23
C GLY A 96 18.95 29.55 -5.24
N LEU A 97 20.24 29.77 -4.94
CA LEU A 97 20.86 31.10 -4.83
C LEU A 97 21.85 31.35 -5.96
N THR A 98 22.08 32.63 -6.27
CA THR A 98 23.09 33.06 -7.22
C THR A 98 24.46 33.31 -6.55
N THR A 99 24.56 33.27 -5.22
CA THR A 99 25.83 33.54 -4.52
C THR A 99 26.94 32.59 -4.96
N ALA A 100 28.14 33.14 -5.18
CA ALA A 100 29.31 32.39 -5.57
C ALA A 100 30.48 32.60 -4.56
N THR A 101 31.27 31.54 -4.35
CA THR A 101 32.53 31.64 -3.59
C THR A 101 33.65 31.92 -4.57
N THR A 102 34.32 33.06 -4.43
CA THR A 102 35.34 33.54 -5.33
C THR A 102 36.59 33.92 -4.57
N THR A 103 37.74 33.61 -5.11
CA THR A 103 39.06 34.06 -4.62
C THR A 103 39.69 34.93 -5.70
N LEU A 104 40.26 36.07 -5.28
CA LEU A 104 41.04 36.96 -6.16
C LEU A 104 42.52 36.80 -5.90
N THR A 105 43.27 36.80 -6.97
CA THR A 105 44.75 36.94 -6.93
C THR A 105 45.10 38.32 -7.45
N PHE A 106 45.69 39.17 -6.58
CA PHE A 106 46.08 40.53 -6.93
C PHE A 106 47.37 40.59 -7.68
N SER A 107 47.44 41.52 -8.62
CA SER A 107 48.69 41.90 -9.31
C SER A 107 48.86 43.39 -9.19
N GLY A 108 50.17 43.84 -9.03
CA GLY A 108 50.52 45.23 -8.86
C GLY A 108 50.84 45.64 -7.41
N LEU A 109 50.86 44.71 -6.45
CA LEU A 109 51.33 45.00 -5.09
C LEU A 109 52.76 45.49 -5.11
N VAL A 110 53.13 46.32 -4.13
CA VAL A 110 54.47 46.85 -3.97
C VAL A 110 55.31 45.84 -3.21
N GLY A 111 56.48 45.49 -3.78
CA GLY A 111 57.43 44.57 -3.13
C GLY A 111 56.82 43.20 -2.83
N SER A 112 56.86 42.79 -1.58
CA SER A 112 56.31 41.51 -1.07
C SER A 112 55.04 41.69 -0.24
N GLU A 113 54.37 42.84 -0.36
CA GLU A 113 53.15 43.13 0.38
C GLU A 113 52.05 42.15 0.03
N THR A 114 51.17 41.87 0.99
CA THR A 114 49.94 41.14 0.79
C THR A 114 48.76 41.96 1.26
N LEU A 115 47.56 41.62 0.80
CA LEU A 115 46.32 42.23 1.28
C LEU A 115 45.32 41.12 1.64
N GLY A 116 44.52 41.36 2.67
CA GLY A 116 43.30 40.63 2.94
C GLY A 116 42.18 41.09 1.99
N GLN A 117 41.18 40.22 1.80
CA GLN A 117 40.03 40.53 0.93
C GLN A 117 38.72 39.92 1.43
N THR A 118 37.64 40.66 1.26
CA THR A 118 36.29 40.13 1.31
C THR A 118 35.62 40.38 -0.05
N VAL A 119 35.07 39.31 -0.65
CA VAL A 119 34.54 39.35 -2.00
C VAL A 119 33.06 38.91 -1.99
N ALA A 120 32.19 39.65 -2.61
CA ALA A 120 30.83 39.19 -2.94
C ALA A 120 30.77 39.00 -4.44
N SER A 121 30.26 37.82 -4.84
CA SER A 121 30.16 37.43 -6.24
C SER A 121 28.88 36.66 -6.49
N THR A 122 28.42 36.70 -7.73
CA THR A 122 27.21 36.00 -8.12
C THR A 122 27.39 35.28 -9.45
N PHE A 123 26.76 34.10 -9.56
CA PHE A 123 26.50 33.44 -10.83
C PHE A 123 25.50 34.24 -11.65
N SER A 124 25.53 34.08 -12.97
CA SER A 124 24.59 34.73 -13.94
C SER A 124 23.13 34.40 -13.66
N ASP A 125 22.83 33.20 -13.16
CA ASP A 125 21.52 32.75 -12.66
C ASP A 125 21.72 31.59 -11.67
N LYS A 126 20.62 31.16 -10.99
CA LYS A 126 20.66 30.10 -9.97
C LYS A 126 20.76 28.68 -10.53
N ASN A 127 20.44 28.46 -11.82
CA ASN A 127 20.18 27.13 -12.36
C ASN A 127 21.47 26.32 -12.60
N VAL A 128 21.32 25.02 -12.61
CA VAL A 128 22.37 24.06 -12.94
C VAL A 128 22.92 24.35 -14.34
N GLY A 129 24.25 24.30 -14.45
CA GLY A 129 24.94 24.51 -15.71
C GLY A 129 26.47 24.46 -15.55
N THR A 130 27.15 24.21 -16.66
CA THR A 130 28.62 24.19 -16.76
C THR A 130 29.12 25.50 -17.30
N GLY A 131 30.30 25.96 -16.81
CA GLY A 131 30.97 27.17 -17.32
C GLY A 131 30.12 28.44 -17.14
N LYS A 132 29.28 28.51 -16.10
CA LYS A 132 28.45 29.70 -15.86
C LYS A 132 29.30 30.86 -15.42
N THR A 133 29.00 32.04 -15.98
CA THR A 133 29.71 33.27 -15.62
C THR A 133 29.45 33.60 -14.15
N VAL A 134 30.57 33.89 -13.44
CA VAL A 134 30.57 34.43 -12.10
C VAL A 134 31.14 35.84 -12.16
N THR A 135 30.42 36.80 -11.66
CA THR A 135 30.81 38.21 -11.62
C THR A 135 31.12 38.64 -10.19
N VAL A 136 32.25 39.31 -10.00
CA VAL A 136 32.64 39.94 -8.74
C VAL A 136 31.93 41.26 -8.60
N ASN A 137 30.96 41.33 -7.67
CA ASN A 137 30.08 42.51 -7.47
C ASN A 137 30.70 43.53 -6.49
N SER A 138 31.43 43.05 -5.47
CA SER A 138 32.13 43.91 -4.52
C SER A 138 33.43 43.31 -4.05
N ILE A 139 34.38 44.17 -3.78
CA ILE A 139 35.69 43.83 -3.20
C ILE A 139 35.94 44.80 -2.07
N THR A 140 36.18 44.30 -0.87
CA THR A 140 36.70 45.08 0.25
C THR A 140 38.10 44.61 0.57
N LEU A 141 39.07 45.50 0.42
CA LEU A 141 40.43 45.22 0.79
C LEU A 141 40.58 45.35 2.31
N ALA A 142 41.45 44.53 2.89
CA ALA A 142 41.87 44.61 4.28
C ALA A 142 43.42 44.62 4.36
N ASP A 143 43.95 45.14 5.43
CA ASP A 143 45.40 45.16 5.65
C ASP A 143 45.95 43.72 5.68
N GLY A 144 47.09 43.53 5.11
CA GLY A 144 47.75 42.25 5.01
C GLY A 144 49.06 42.19 5.78
N SER A 145 50.02 41.47 5.24
CA SER A 145 51.33 41.33 5.81
C SER A 145 52.40 42.08 5.00
N ASN A 146 53.61 42.16 5.55
CA ASN A 146 54.77 42.81 4.93
C ASN A 146 54.55 44.30 4.61
N GLY A 147 53.73 45.01 5.40
CA GLY A 147 53.46 46.43 5.20
C GLY A 147 52.27 46.75 4.29
N GLY A 148 51.55 45.73 3.81
CA GLY A 148 50.39 45.92 2.95
C GLY A 148 49.21 46.55 3.68
N LEU A 149 48.96 47.84 3.41
CA LEU A 149 47.83 48.61 3.92
C LEU A 149 46.77 48.76 2.84
N ALA A 150 45.54 48.38 3.16
CA ALA A 150 44.40 48.46 2.20
C ALA A 150 44.22 49.88 1.64
N ALA A 151 44.46 50.94 2.48
CA ALA A 151 44.31 52.33 2.10
C ALA A 151 45.30 52.77 1.00
N ASN A 152 46.39 52.02 0.80
CA ASN A 152 47.40 52.32 -0.23
C ASN A 152 47.00 51.84 -1.62
N TYR A 153 45.86 51.13 -1.71
CA TYR A 153 45.44 50.47 -2.95
C TYR A 153 43.99 50.76 -3.30
N THR A 154 43.70 50.72 -4.58
CA THR A 154 42.36 50.69 -5.13
C THR A 154 42.23 49.51 -6.09
N ILE A 155 41.00 49.02 -6.22
CA ILE A 155 40.65 47.97 -7.17
C ILE A 155 39.25 48.20 -7.70
N SER A 156 39.03 48.01 -8.97
CA SER A 156 37.69 48.02 -9.57
C SER A 156 37.02 46.65 -9.40
N THR A 157 35.69 46.65 -9.42
CA THR A 157 34.85 45.46 -9.46
C THR A 157 34.53 45.05 -10.90
N GLY A 158 33.83 43.90 -11.08
CA GLY A 158 33.41 43.42 -12.39
C GLY A 158 34.31 42.37 -13.01
N GLN A 159 35.32 41.86 -12.26
CA GLN A 159 36.07 40.68 -12.73
C GLN A 159 35.09 39.53 -12.95
N THR A 160 35.31 38.79 -14.02
CA THR A 160 34.50 37.61 -14.36
C THR A 160 35.40 36.37 -14.38
N THR A 161 34.80 35.27 -14.02
CA THR A 161 35.35 33.92 -14.15
C THR A 161 34.20 32.95 -14.45
N THR A 162 34.48 31.64 -14.49
CA THR A 162 33.45 30.64 -14.67
C THR A 162 33.52 29.56 -13.61
N ALA A 163 32.36 29.01 -13.24
CA ALA A 163 32.25 27.83 -12.41
C ALA A 163 30.98 27.08 -12.74
N ASN A 164 30.79 25.88 -12.17
CA ASN A 164 29.64 25.03 -12.41
C ASN A 164 28.68 25.09 -11.24
N ILE A 165 27.38 25.04 -11.55
CA ILE A 165 26.34 24.66 -10.59
C ILE A 165 25.92 23.25 -10.97
N THR A 166 26.09 22.28 -10.05
CA THR A 166 25.74 20.87 -10.26
C THR A 166 24.38 20.57 -9.66
N VAL A 167 23.74 19.49 -10.17
CA VAL A 167 22.43 19.05 -9.70
C VAL A 167 22.45 18.72 -8.20
N LYS A 168 21.33 19.03 -7.54
CA LYS A 168 21.07 18.65 -6.15
C LYS A 168 20.33 17.33 -6.11
N SER A 169 20.70 16.42 -5.24
CA SER A 169 19.94 15.19 -5.00
C SER A 169 18.60 15.51 -4.35
N LEU A 170 17.53 14.91 -4.89
CA LEU A 170 16.16 14.98 -4.38
C LEU A 170 15.61 13.57 -4.27
N THR A 171 15.07 13.22 -3.12
CA THR A 171 14.42 11.91 -2.90
C THR A 171 12.92 12.09 -2.78
N VAL A 172 12.16 11.20 -3.40
CA VAL A 172 10.70 11.16 -3.30
C VAL A 172 10.27 9.98 -2.44
N SER A 173 9.42 10.23 -1.46
CA SER A 173 8.92 9.22 -0.53
C SER A 173 7.52 9.58 0.00
N GLY A 174 6.90 8.68 0.76
CA GLY A 174 5.60 8.92 1.37
C GLY A 174 4.40 8.63 0.47
N ILE A 175 4.62 8.02 -0.71
CA ILE A 175 3.53 7.57 -1.58
C ILE A 175 3.00 6.24 -1.04
N THR A 176 1.71 6.18 -0.80
CA THR A 176 1.00 4.98 -0.36
C THR A 176 0.02 4.51 -1.43
N ALA A 177 -0.51 3.30 -1.30
CA ALA A 177 -1.58 2.81 -2.15
C ALA A 177 -2.77 2.37 -1.29
N SER A 178 -3.98 2.62 -1.79
CA SER A 178 -5.21 2.17 -1.15
C SER A 178 -5.48 0.71 -1.44
N ASN A 179 -6.00 -0.02 -0.44
CA ASN A 179 -6.57 -1.34 -0.68
C ASN A 179 -7.79 -1.22 -1.61
N LYS A 180 -8.04 -2.28 -2.36
CA LYS A 180 -9.25 -2.38 -3.18
C LYS A 180 -9.91 -3.75 -3.09
N THR A 181 -11.15 -3.83 -3.53
CA THR A 181 -11.81 -5.11 -3.81
C THR A 181 -11.50 -5.52 -5.24
N TYR A 182 -11.43 -6.80 -5.49
CA TYR A 182 -11.20 -7.37 -6.82
C TYR A 182 -12.17 -6.79 -7.86
N ASP A 183 -11.59 -6.30 -8.95
CA ASP A 183 -12.29 -5.65 -10.07
C ASP A 183 -11.73 -6.08 -11.44
N SER A 184 -10.89 -7.12 -11.46
CA SER A 184 -10.12 -7.63 -12.61
C SER A 184 -9.10 -6.66 -13.22
N THR A 185 -8.88 -5.48 -12.63
CA THR A 185 -7.90 -4.50 -13.12
C THR A 185 -6.66 -4.44 -12.23
N THR A 186 -5.55 -4.00 -12.81
CA THR A 186 -4.32 -3.72 -12.06
C THR A 186 -4.20 -2.27 -11.60
N SER A 187 -5.15 -1.40 -11.94
CA SER A 187 -5.12 0.01 -11.54
C SER A 187 -5.11 0.15 -10.02
N ALA A 188 -4.23 1.00 -9.49
CA ALA A 188 -4.12 1.30 -8.07
C ALA A 188 -4.38 2.78 -7.80
N THR A 189 -5.15 3.08 -6.77
CA THR A 189 -5.32 4.45 -6.27
C THR A 189 -4.20 4.76 -5.30
N LEU A 190 -3.40 5.80 -5.61
CA LEU A 190 -2.31 6.24 -4.77
C LEU A 190 -2.75 7.33 -3.79
N GLY A 191 -2.23 7.24 -2.57
CA GLY A 191 -2.30 8.30 -1.56
C GLY A 191 -1.06 9.18 -1.68
N THR A 192 -1.23 10.42 -2.17
CA THR A 192 -0.13 11.34 -2.45
C THR A 192 -0.09 12.54 -1.50
N GLY A 193 -1.03 12.65 -0.56
CA GLY A 193 -1.10 13.79 0.37
C GLY A 193 0.06 13.90 1.38
N ALA A 194 0.85 12.84 1.55
CA ALA A 194 2.01 12.78 2.43
C ALA A 194 3.34 12.67 1.67
N VAL A 195 3.37 13.02 0.38
CA VAL A 195 4.60 12.96 -0.42
C VAL A 195 5.62 13.95 0.13
N ILE A 196 6.83 13.45 0.34
CA ILE A 196 7.97 14.21 0.82
C ILE A 196 9.00 14.30 -0.30
N TYR A 197 9.42 15.52 -0.61
CA TYR A 197 10.53 15.82 -1.50
C TYR A 197 11.78 16.14 -0.67
N GLY A 198 12.49 15.09 -0.25
CA GLY A 198 13.70 15.24 0.56
C GLY A 198 14.81 15.93 -0.23
N GLY A 199 15.28 17.08 0.26
CA GLY A 199 16.30 17.88 -0.40
C GLY A 199 15.78 18.98 -1.34
N LYS A 200 14.46 19.13 -1.54
CA LYS A 200 13.90 20.24 -2.29
C LYS A 200 14.28 21.60 -1.65
N VAL A 201 14.69 22.54 -2.47
CA VAL A 201 14.93 23.92 -2.04
C VAL A 201 13.58 24.63 -1.84
N SER A 202 13.47 25.38 -0.76
CA SER A 202 12.24 26.12 -0.46
C SER A 202 11.98 27.19 -1.52
N GLY A 203 10.73 27.24 -1.99
CA GLY A 203 10.31 28.20 -3.01
C GLY A 203 10.49 27.72 -4.45
N ASP A 204 11.15 26.57 -4.69
CA ASP A 204 11.28 26.06 -6.05
C ASP A 204 9.93 25.57 -6.61
N ASP A 205 9.73 25.84 -7.88
CA ASP A 205 8.62 25.35 -8.69
C ASP A 205 8.90 23.90 -9.10
N PHE A 206 8.30 22.96 -8.35
CA PHE A 206 8.49 21.51 -8.51
C PHE A 206 7.21 20.79 -8.09
N THR A 207 6.59 20.08 -9.03
CA THR A 207 5.37 19.30 -8.84
C THR A 207 5.54 17.90 -9.37
N GLY A 208 5.14 16.88 -8.58
CA GLY A 208 5.11 15.47 -9.00
C GLY A 208 3.69 14.98 -9.28
N SER A 209 3.53 14.17 -10.31
CA SER A 209 2.34 13.38 -10.60
C SER A 209 2.68 11.89 -10.61
N TYR A 210 1.74 11.06 -10.14
CA TYR A 210 2.01 9.65 -9.88
C TYR A 210 0.87 8.78 -10.35
N SER A 211 1.20 7.63 -10.93
CA SER A 211 0.26 6.56 -11.25
C SER A 211 0.75 5.24 -10.65
N GLY A 212 -0.19 4.40 -10.23
CA GLY A 212 0.11 3.13 -9.59
C GLY A 212 -0.53 1.95 -10.31
N VAL A 213 0.22 0.84 -10.38
CA VAL A 213 -0.26 -0.39 -10.99
C VAL A 213 0.12 -1.58 -10.11
N PHE A 214 -0.86 -2.39 -9.69
CA PHE A 214 -0.60 -3.66 -9.02
C PHE A 214 0.18 -4.62 -9.94
N ALA A 215 1.02 -5.46 -9.37
CA ALA A 215 1.81 -6.46 -10.10
C ALA A 215 0.92 -7.43 -10.90
N ASP A 216 -0.27 -7.76 -10.36
CA ASP A 216 -1.34 -8.49 -11.03
C ASP A 216 -2.69 -8.11 -10.41
N ALA A 217 -3.81 -8.48 -11.03
CA ALA A 217 -5.15 -8.12 -10.59
C ALA A 217 -5.72 -9.03 -9.48
N ASN A 218 -5.08 -10.16 -9.16
CA ASN A 218 -5.65 -11.17 -8.27
C ASN A 218 -5.65 -10.77 -6.81
N VAL A 219 -6.52 -11.37 -6.04
CA VAL A 219 -6.62 -11.23 -4.58
C VAL A 219 -5.30 -11.60 -3.91
N GLY A 220 -4.90 -10.79 -2.94
CA GLY A 220 -3.71 -11.02 -2.14
C GLY A 220 -3.43 -9.88 -1.16
N SER A 221 -2.68 -10.17 -0.13
CA SER A 221 -2.21 -9.21 0.85
C SER A 221 -0.80 -8.74 0.53
N GLY A 222 -0.49 -7.47 0.84
CA GLY A 222 0.85 -6.91 0.66
C GLY A 222 1.35 -6.94 -0.80
N LYS A 223 0.44 -6.85 -1.76
CA LYS A 223 0.80 -6.89 -3.19
C LYS A 223 1.57 -5.65 -3.57
N THR A 224 2.63 -5.84 -4.34
CA THR A 224 3.41 -4.74 -4.88
C THR A 224 2.56 -3.87 -5.81
N VAL A 225 2.60 -2.58 -5.58
CA VAL A 225 2.10 -1.54 -6.47
C VAL A 225 3.31 -0.81 -7.04
N ASN A 226 3.56 -0.96 -8.32
CA ASN A 226 4.59 -0.24 -9.04
C ASN A 226 4.13 1.21 -9.27
N ILE A 227 5.02 2.16 -9.00
CA ILE A 227 4.74 3.59 -9.12
C ILE A 227 5.49 4.12 -10.34
N THR A 228 4.80 4.87 -11.17
CA THR A 228 5.40 5.67 -12.24
C THR A 228 5.24 7.14 -11.87
N SER A 229 6.36 7.87 -11.85
CA SER A 229 6.44 9.27 -11.48
C SER A 229 6.69 10.15 -12.71
N SER A 230 6.19 11.36 -12.69
CA SER A 230 6.49 12.40 -13.65
C SER A 230 6.55 13.75 -12.93
N TYR A 231 7.51 14.61 -13.32
CA TYR A 231 7.77 15.88 -12.63
C TYR A 231 7.66 17.05 -13.59
N SER A 232 7.13 18.17 -13.09
CA SER A 232 6.96 19.42 -13.81
C SER A 232 7.29 20.61 -12.91
N GLY A 233 7.57 21.75 -13.53
CA GLY A 233 7.99 22.98 -12.89
C GLY A 233 9.32 23.51 -13.41
N ALA A 234 9.57 24.79 -13.27
CA ALA A 234 10.73 25.47 -13.85
C ALA A 234 12.07 25.00 -13.24
N ASP A 235 12.03 24.48 -12.00
CA ASP A 235 13.24 24.13 -11.25
C ASP A 235 13.57 22.62 -11.27
N VAL A 236 12.77 21.78 -11.97
CA VAL A 236 12.96 20.30 -12.00
C VAL A 236 14.35 19.92 -12.51
N SER A 237 14.86 20.61 -13.52
CA SER A 237 16.16 20.32 -14.14
C SER A 237 17.36 20.56 -13.19
N ASN A 238 17.13 21.23 -12.06
CA ASN A 238 18.16 21.49 -11.05
C ASN A 238 18.37 20.28 -10.09
N TYR A 239 17.58 19.19 -10.27
CA TYR A 239 17.59 18.05 -9.37
C TYR A 239 17.98 16.75 -10.08
N ASN A 240 18.70 15.90 -9.35
CA ASN A 240 18.83 14.48 -9.64
C ASN A 240 17.85 13.74 -8.74
N ILE A 241 16.75 13.24 -9.34
CA ILE A 241 15.60 12.69 -8.62
C ILE A 241 15.78 11.18 -8.41
N THR A 242 15.59 10.74 -7.17
CA THR A 242 15.49 9.33 -6.80
C THR A 242 14.04 9.05 -6.40
N ASP A 243 13.34 8.28 -7.21
CA ASP A 243 11.92 7.97 -7.05
C ASP A 243 11.66 6.91 -5.97
N GLN A 244 10.48 7.00 -5.35
CA GLN A 244 9.84 5.85 -4.74
C GLN A 244 9.19 5.02 -5.85
N THR A 245 9.78 3.89 -6.21
CA THR A 245 9.36 3.07 -7.35
C THR A 245 8.23 2.09 -7.03
N SER A 246 7.95 1.84 -5.75
CA SER A 246 6.89 0.92 -5.33
C SER A 246 6.35 1.21 -3.94
N THR A 247 5.18 0.65 -3.66
CA THR A 247 4.53 0.55 -2.35
C THR A 247 3.76 -0.76 -2.31
N THR A 248 2.97 -1.01 -1.26
CA THR A 248 2.14 -2.22 -1.17
C THR A 248 0.71 -1.87 -0.78
N ALA A 249 -0.25 -2.69 -1.26
CA ALA A 249 -1.65 -2.65 -0.85
C ALA A 249 -2.29 -4.02 -1.00
N ASN A 250 -3.52 -4.20 -0.50
CA ASN A 250 -4.24 -5.46 -0.59
C ASN A 250 -5.32 -5.39 -1.66
N ILE A 251 -5.54 -6.52 -2.33
CA ILE A 251 -6.73 -6.77 -3.11
C ILE A 251 -7.56 -7.81 -2.35
N SER A 252 -8.74 -7.44 -1.87
CA SER A 252 -9.68 -8.32 -1.19
C SER A 252 -10.62 -9.01 -2.18
N ALA A 253 -11.13 -10.20 -1.81
CA ALA A 253 -12.07 -10.94 -2.63
C ALA A 253 -13.39 -10.16 -2.83
N LYS A 254 -13.94 -10.25 -4.03
CA LYS A 254 -15.27 -9.73 -4.33
C LYS A 254 -16.35 -10.69 -3.82
N ALA A 255 -17.27 -10.17 -3.04
CA ALA A 255 -18.37 -10.96 -2.53
C ALA A 255 -19.35 -11.29 -3.66
N LEU A 256 -19.68 -12.59 -3.78
CA LEU A 256 -20.77 -13.08 -4.61
C LEU A 256 -22.05 -13.20 -3.78
N THR A 257 -23.19 -13.17 -4.46
CA THR A 257 -24.49 -13.55 -3.90
C THR A 257 -24.92 -14.90 -4.47
N ALA A 258 -25.59 -15.71 -3.65
CA ALA A 258 -26.14 -16.99 -4.07
C ALA A 258 -27.62 -17.04 -3.81
N THR A 259 -28.39 -17.51 -4.79
CA THR A 259 -29.80 -17.91 -4.64
C THR A 259 -29.87 -19.43 -4.63
N ALA A 260 -30.48 -19.99 -3.59
CA ALA A 260 -30.60 -21.43 -3.40
C ALA A 260 -31.97 -21.94 -3.91
N SER A 261 -31.98 -23.08 -4.60
CA SER A 261 -33.19 -23.83 -4.96
C SER A 261 -32.99 -25.29 -4.56
N ALA A 262 -33.87 -25.82 -3.71
CA ALA A 262 -33.78 -27.18 -3.22
C ALA A 262 -34.76 -28.10 -3.93
N SER A 263 -34.34 -29.34 -4.17
CA SER A 263 -35.21 -30.38 -4.70
C SER A 263 -36.00 -31.08 -3.60
N ASN A 264 -37.26 -31.42 -3.88
CA ASN A 264 -38.03 -32.36 -3.03
C ASN A 264 -37.36 -33.74 -3.02
N LYS A 265 -37.50 -34.47 -1.92
CA LYS A 265 -37.02 -35.84 -1.84
C LYS A 265 -38.06 -36.77 -1.21
N VAL A 266 -37.93 -38.06 -1.48
CA VAL A 266 -38.63 -39.09 -0.73
C VAL A 266 -37.85 -39.37 0.54
N TYR A 267 -38.56 -39.64 1.64
CA TYR A 267 -37.94 -39.98 2.93
C TYR A 267 -36.89 -41.10 2.78
N ASP A 268 -35.72 -40.85 3.31
CA ASP A 268 -34.61 -41.78 3.25
C ASP A 268 -33.88 -41.93 4.62
N GLY A 269 -34.48 -41.38 5.68
CA GLY A 269 -33.91 -41.39 7.03
C GLY A 269 -32.85 -40.34 7.29
N SER A 270 -32.45 -39.53 6.30
CA SER A 270 -31.42 -38.48 6.45
C SER A 270 -32.02 -37.09 6.29
N SER A 271 -31.31 -36.08 6.86
CA SER A 271 -31.64 -34.66 6.64
C SER A 271 -30.87 -34.06 5.45
N ALA A 272 -30.06 -34.84 4.73
CA ALA A 272 -29.30 -34.32 3.58
C ALA A 272 -30.24 -33.79 2.50
N ALA A 273 -29.92 -32.62 1.92
CA ALA A 273 -30.70 -31.97 0.88
C ALA A 273 -29.85 -31.73 -0.37
N THR A 274 -30.49 -31.86 -1.53
CA THR A 274 -29.90 -31.48 -2.81
C THR A 274 -30.30 -30.06 -3.13
N VAL A 275 -29.29 -29.15 -3.22
CA VAL A 275 -29.49 -27.73 -3.52
C VAL A 275 -28.70 -27.33 -4.75
N THR A 276 -29.32 -26.62 -5.66
CA THR A 276 -28.65 -25.91 -6.75
C THR A 276 -28.49 -24.46 -6.36
N LEU A 277 -27.25 -23.89 -6.54
CA LEU A 277 -26.94 -22.50 -6.30
C LEU A 277 -26.82 -21.75 -7.63
N SER A 278 -27.52 -20.63 -7.74
CA SER A 278 -27.29 -19.64 -8.79
C SER A 278 -26.46 -18.50 -8.21
N LEU A 279 -25.24 -18.32 -8.73
CA LEU A 279 -24.29 -17.31 -8.26
C LEU A 279 -24.41 -16.06 -9.14
N SER A 280 -24.24 -14.87 -8.52
CA SER A 280 -24.22 -13.59 -9.21
C SER A 280 -23.26 -12.61 -8.54
N GLY A 281 -22.92 -11.50 -9.24
CA GLY A 281 -21.96 -10.51 -8.76
C GLY A 281 -20.55 -10.66 -9.35
N PHE A 282 -20.40 -11.45 -10.40
CA PHE A 282 -19.14 -11.62 -11.12
C PHE A 282 -18.64 -10.32 -11.78
N ILE A 283 -17.38 -10.26 -12.09
CA ILE A 283 -16.80 -9.21 -12.91
C ILE A 283 -16.88 -9.61 -14.38
N GLY A 284 -17.46 -8.74 -15.19
CA GLY A 284 -17.58 -8.97 -16.64
C GLY A 284 -18.26 -10.30 -16.96
N SER A 285 -17.58 -11.15 -17.72
CA SER A 285 -18.06 -12.48 -18.13
C SER A 285 -17.43 -13.62 -17.32
N GLU A 286 -16.66 -13.32 -16.26
CA GLU A 286 -16.04 -14.34 -15.42
C GLU A 286 -17.12 -15.23 -14.78
N THR A 287 -16.78 -16.50 -14.57
CA THR A 287 -17.62 -17.43 -13.80
C THR A 287 -16.76 -18.21 -12.85
N VAL A 288 -17.34 -18.68 -11.75
CA VAL A 288 -16.79 -19.74 -10.91
C VAL A 288 -17.82 -20.83 -10.75
N THR A 289 -17.41 -22.04 -10.48
CA THR A 289 -18.28 -23.16 -10.14
C THR A 289 -18.35 -23.32 -8.62
N SER A 290 -19.40 -23.98 -8.12
CA SER A 290 -19.56 -24.22 -6.70
C SER A 290 -20.06 -25.63 -6.41
N THR A 291 -19.65 -26.18 -5.29
CA THR A 291 -20.25 -27.33 -4.61
C THR A 291 -20.78 -26.85 -3.27
N ASN A 292 -21.81 -27.55 -2.75
CA ASN A 292 -22.38 -27.22 -1.46
C ASN A 292 -22.76 -28.47 -0.67
N SER A 293 -22.85 -28.32 0.66
CA SER A 293 -23.56 -29.24 1.52
C SER A 293 -24.77 -28.54 2.12
N SER A 294 -25.89 -29.21 2.14
CA SER A 294 -27.16 -28.63 2.57
C SER A 294 -28.01 -29.63 3.34
N THR A 295 -28.79 -29.15 4.27
CA THR A 295 -29.66 -30.03 5.08
C THR A 295 -31.04 -29.44 5.28
N PHE A 296 -32.03 -30.32 5.32
CA PHE A 296 -33.32 -30.02 5.92
C PHE A 296 -33.17 -29.78 7.43
N ASN A 297 -34.08 -29.05 8.03
CA ASN A 297 -34.10 -28.82 9.49
C ASN A 297 -34.25 -30.13 10.31
N ASP A 298 -34.92 -31.18 9.76
CA ASP A 298 -34.98 -32.53 10.27
C ASP A 298 -35.27 -33.53 9.15
N LYS A 299 -35.25 -34.85 9.42
CA LYS A 299 -35.45 -35.92 8.45
C LYS A 299 -36.92 -36.19 8.09
N ASN A 300 -37.88 -35.67 8.87
CA ASN A 300 -39.27 -36.15 8.83
C ASN A 300 -40.06 -35.59 7.64
N VAL A 301 -41.04 -36.33 7.23
CA VAL A 301 -42.01 -35.97 6.16
C VAL A 301 -42.76 -34.69 6.52
N ALA A 302 -42.68 -33.71 5.66
CA ALA A 302 -43.51 -32.49 5.70
C ALA A 302 -43.34 -31.69 4.41
N THR A 303 -44.26 -30.75 4.18
CA THR A 303 -44.20 -29.77 3.10
C THR A 303 -43.54 -28.47 3.57
N GLY A 304 -42.88 -27.76 2.65
CA GLY A 304 -42.32 -26.44 2.93
C GLY A 304 -41.20 -26.44 4.01
N LYS A 305 -40.49 -27.53 4.15
CA LYS A 305 -39.42 -27.65 5.15
C LYS A 305 -38.24 -26.72 4.78
N THR A 306 -37.70 -26.04 5.78
CA THR A 306 -36.50 -25.21 5.60
C THR A 306 -35.30 -26.09 5.25
N VAL A 307 -34.60 -25.70 4.19
CA VAL A 307 -33.32 -26.25 3.76
C VAL A 307 -32.26 -25.16 3.93
N THR A 308 -31.21 -25.45 4.64
CA THR A 308 -30.06 -24.54 4.89
C THR A 308 -28.85 -25.02 4.14
N VAL A 309 -28.16 -24.10 3.45
CA VAL A 309 -26.84 -24.32 2.83
C VAL A 309 -25.77 -24.15 3.90
N ASN A 310 -25.16 -25.26 4.32
CA ASN A 310 -24.20 -25.28 5.44
C ASN A 310 -22.80 -24.91 5.01
N SER A 311 -22.39 -25.28 3.79
CA SER A 311 -21.08 -24.94 3.23
C SER A 311 -21.19 -24.72 1.72
N ILE A 312 -20.31 -23.82 1.22
CA ILE A 312 -20.12 -23.57 -0.21
C ILE A 312 -18.62 -23.57 -0.48
N THR A 313 -18.18 -24.38 -1.42
CA THR A 313 -16.80 -24.35 -1.90
C THR A 313 -16.82 -23.87 -3.33
N LEU A 314 -16.05 -22.79 -3.60
CA LEU A 314 -15.86 -22.27 -4.94
C LEU A 314 -14.70 -22.97 -5.63
N SER A 315 -14.82 -23.17 -6.93
CA SER A 315 -13.76 -23.69 -7.81
C SER A 315 -13.65 -22.79 -9.04
N ASN A 316 -12.48 -22.75 -9.66
CA ASN A 316 -12.23 -21.96 -10.85
C ASN A 316 -13.24 -22.32 -11.95
N GLY A 317 -13.67 -21.29 -12.65
CA GLY A 317 -14.62 -21.44 -13.74
C GLY A 317 -14.03 -21.05 -15.08
N SER A 318 -14.80 -20.35 -15.89
CA SER A 318 -14.41 -19.92 -17.24
C SER A 318 -14.17 -18.42 -17.32
N ASN A 319 -13.62 -17.98 -18.48
CA ASN A 319 -13.36 -16.58 -18.80
C ASN A 319 -12.44 -15.87 -17.79
N GLY A 320 -11.49 -16.59 -17.20
CA GLY A 320 -10.56 -16.03 -16.20
C GLY A 320 -11.07 -16.05 -14.76
N GLY A 321 -12.24 -16.59 -14.49
CA GLY A 321 -12.82 -16.65 -13.15
C GLY A 321 -12.03 -17.58 -12.22
N LEU A 322 -11.25 -17.00 -11.32
CA LEU A 322 -10.51 -17.70 -10.28
C LEU A 322 -11.29 -17.66 -8.97
N ALA A 323 -11.52 -18.84 -8.38
CA ALA A 323 -12.23 -18.96 -7.09
C ALA A 323 -11.62 -18.07 -5.99
N ALA A 324 -10.30 -17.93 -5.96
CA ALA A 324 -9.59 -17.12 -4.99
C ALA A 324 -9.91 -15.61 -5.07
N ASN A 325 -10.42 -15.14 -6.21
CA ASN A 325 -10.78 -13.74 -6.40
C ASN A 325 -12.19 -13.41 -5.87
N TYR A 326 -12.94 -14.43 -5.45
CA TYR A 326 -14.30 -14.29 -4.99
C TYR A 326 -14.49 -14.87 -3.59
N SER A 327 -15.45 -14.35 -2.88
CA SER A 327 -15.91 -14.87 -1.60
C SER A 327 -17.42 -15.06 -1.65
N ILE A 328 -17.95 -15.99 -0.84
CA ILE A 328 -19.37 -16.21 -0.70
C ILE A 328 -19.67 -16.56 0.75
N SER A 329 -20.74 -16.03 1.28
CA SER A 329 -21.25 -16.41 2.60
C SER A 329 -22.06 -17.70 2.51
N THR A 330 -22.18 -18.42 3.61
CA THR A 330 -23.06 -19.58 3.79
C THR A 330 -24.33 -19.20 4.56
N GLY A 331 -25.25 -20.14 4.73
CA GLY A 331 -26.48 -19.91 5.48
C GLY A 331 -27.68 -19.46 4.63
N GLN A 332 -27.59 -19.53 3.29
CA GLN A 332 -28.75 -19.33 2.43
C GLN A 332 -29.79 -20.37 2.79
N THR A 333 -31.06 -19.94 2.83
CA THR A 333 -32.20 -20.81 3.11
C THR A 333 -33.16 -20.85 1.93
N THR A 334 -33.78 -21.99 1.75
CA THR A 334 -34.87 -22.21 0.79
C THR A 334 -35.85 -23.21 1.39
N THR A 335 -36.86 -23.63 0.65
CA THR A 335 -37.80 -24.64 1.12
C THR A 335 -37.95 -25.77 0.11
N ALA A 336 -38.20 -27.00 0.60
CA ALA A 336 -38.55 -28.16 -0.20
C ALA A 336 -39.36 -29.13 0.64
N ASN A 337 -39.88 -30.19 0.01
CA ASN A 337 -40.71 -31.16 0.67
C ASN A 337 -39.95 -32.48 0.88
N ILE A 338 -40.18 -33.12 2.00
CA ILE A 338 -39.91 -34.54 2.16
C ILE A 338 -41.20 -35.29 2.08
N THR A 339 -41.36 -36.16 1.08
CA THR A 339 -42.57 -36.98 0.86
C THR A 339 -42.42 -38.35 1.49
N ALA A 340 -43.56 -38.95 1.86
CA ALA A 340 -43.56 -40.27 2.51
C ALA A 340 -42.95 -41.34 1.60
N LYS A 341 -42.19 -42.25 2.19
CA LYS A 341 -41.63 -43.41 1.53
C LYS A 341 -42.67 -44.52 1.51
N SER A 342 -42.85 -45.21 0.38
CA SER A 342 -43.68 -46.42 0.30
C SER A 342 -43.09 -47.53 1.14
N LEU A 343 -43.93 -48.16 1.98
CA LEU A 343 -43.58 -49.31 2.79
C LEU A 343 -44.65 -50.37 2.55
N THR A 344 -44.25 -51.57 2.19
CA THR A 344 -45.17 -52.71 1.96
C THR A 344 -45.04 -53.73 3.08
N VAL A 345 -46.17 -54.09 3.68
CA VAL A 345 -46.23 -55.13 4.73
C VAL A 345 -46.64 -56.45 4.07
N SER A 346 -45.94 -57.50 4.39
CA SER A 346 -46.17 -58.84 3.87
C SER A 346 -45.75 -59.94 4.86
N GLY A 347 -46.03 -61.21 4.55
CA GLY A 347 -45.58 -62.37 5.33
C GLY A 347 -46.51 -62.72 6.49
N ILE A 348 -47.69 -62.08 6.61
CA ILE A 348 -48.67 -62.46 7.62
C ILE A 348 -49.48 -63.64 7.10
N THR A 349 -49.50 -64.73 7.87
CA THR A 349 -50.30 -65.92 7.61
C THR A 349 -51.30 -66.16 8.75
N ALA A 350 -52.34 -66.98 8.50
CA ALA A 350 -53.32 -67.36 9.52
C ALA A 350 -53.23 -68.83 9.80
N SER A 351 -53.40 -69.20 11.05
CA SER A 351 -53.50 -70.61 11.47
C SER A 351 -54.86 -71.17 11.16
N ASN A 352 -54.86 -72.42 10.71
CA ASN A 352 -56.16 -73.19 10.65
C ASN A 352 -56.70 -73.35 12.07
N LYS A 353 -58.05 -73.37 12.18
CA LYS A 353 -58.68 -73.62 13.49
C LYS A 353 -59.81 -74.65 13.35
N THR A 354 -60.16 -75.28 14.49
CA THR A 354 -61.37 -76.07 14.64
C THR A 354 -62.51 -75.10 14.96
N TYR A 355 -63.71 -75.41 14.43
CA TYR A 355 -64.92 -74.63 14.67
C TYR A 355 -65.12 -74.40 16.17
N ASP A 356 -65.25 -73.15 16.58
CA ASP A 356 -65.42 -72.70 17.95
C ASP A 356 -66.55 -71.68 18.12
N GLY A 357 -67.32 -71.42 17.05
CA GLY A 357 -68.45 -70.51 17.05
C GLY A 357 -68.16 -69.02 16.81
N ASN A 358 -66.90 -68.64 16.66
CA ASN A 358 -66.51 -67.24 16.38
C ASN A 358 -65.71 -67.16 15.10
N ALA A 359 -65.48 -65.92 14.57
CA ALA A 359 -64.75 -65.63 13.36
C ALA A 359 -63.31 -65.12 13.66
N VAL A 360 -62.86 -65.10 14.90
CA VAL A 360 -61.48 -64.63 15.27
C VAL A 360 -60.48 -65.56 14.67
N ALA A 361 -59.47 -65.04 13.98
CA ALA A 361 -58.33 -65.78 13.42
C ALA A 361 -57.06 -65.51 14.21
N THR A 362 -56.28 -66.58 14.51
CA THR A 362 -54.92 -66.42 15.04
C THR A 362 -53.98 -66.20 13.86
N LEU A 363 -53.31 -65.05 13.86
CA LEU A 363 -52.32 -64.72 12.86
C LEU A 363 -50.92 -65.19 13.31
N ASN A 364 -50.08 -65.59 12.34
CA ASN A 364 -48.69 -65.85 12.51
C ASN A 364 -47.90 -64.66 11.94
N THR A 365 -47.22 -63.90 12.81
CA THR A 365 -46.54 -62.65 12.50
C THR A 365 -45.02 -62.76 12.55
N GLY A 366 -44.45 -63.91 12.85
CA GLY A 366 -43.02 -64.14 12.97
C GLY A 366 -42.24 -63.97 11.67
N LEU A 367 -42.92 -63.92 10.50
CA LEU A 367 -42.31 -63.70 9.19
C LEU A 367 -42.75 -62.39 8.55
N VAL A 368 -43.30 -61.45 9.34
CA VAL A 368 -43.70 -60.14 8.84
C VAL A 368 -42.46 -59.41 8.30
N ALA A 369 -42.58 -58.93 7.08
CA ALA A 369 -41.55 -58.17 6.41
C ALA A 369 -42.08 -56.76 6.07
N TYR A 370 -41.26 -55.76 6.36
CA TYR A 370 -41.50 -54.36 6.05
C TYR A 370 -40.59 -53.92 4.88
N SER A 371 -41.06 -54.21 3.66
CA SER A 371 -40.29 -53.87 2.46
C SER A 371 -40.31 -52.34 2.24
N GLY A 372 -39.12 -51.71 2.21
CA GLY A 372 -38.95 -50.27 2.10
C GLY A 372 -38.69 -49.57 3.43
N LEU A 373 -38.68 -50.26 4.57
CA LEU A 373 -38.28 -49.66 5.85
C LEU A 373 -36.81 -49.19 5.80
N VAL A 374 -36.57 -48.00 6.30
CA VAL A 374 -35.19 -47.45 6.45
C VAL A 374 -34.56 -48.06 7.68
N ASN A 375 -33.33 -48.53 7.55
CA ASN A 375 -32.61 -49.17 8.65
C ASN A 375 -32.45 -48.19 9.82
N GLY A 376 -32.80 -48.62 11.00
CA GLY A 376 -32.70 -47.84 12.23
C GLY A 376 -33.95 -47.03 12.58
N ASP A 377 -34.99 -47.04 11.70
CA ASP A 377 -36.24 -46.39 12.02
C ASP A 377 -37.08 -47.23 13.00
N LEU A 378 -37.79 -46.55 13.87
CA LEU A 378 -38.70 -47.14 14.85
C LEU A 378 -40.08 -47.30 14.23
N PHE A 379 -40.38 -48.54 13.76
CA PHE A 379 -41.62 -48.91 13.13
C PHE A 379 -42.04 -50.30 13.62
N ASP A 380 -43.21 -50.41 14.24
CA ASP A 380 -43.73 -51.67 14.75
C ASP A 380 -45.22 -51.81 14.33
N GLY A 381 -45.61 -53.05 14.09
CA GLY A 381 -46.99 -53.35 13.66
C GLY A 381 -47.68 -54.35 14.56
N THR A 382 -48.92 -54.10 14.89
CA THR A 382 -49.84 -55.02 15.53
C THR A 382 -50.93 -55.44 14.57
N TYR A 383 -51.34 -56.71 14.63
CA TYR A 383 -52.22 -57.27 13.64
C TYR A 383 -53.33 -58.08 14.30
N THR A 384 -54.56 -57.94 13.83
CA THR A 384 -55.73 -58.80 14.19
C THR A 384 -56.34 -59.41 12.96
N GLY A 385 -56.87 -60.65 13.07
CA GLY A 385 -57.41 -61.36 11.97
C GLY A 385 -58.87 -61.82 12.21
N ALA A 386 -59.65 -61.75 11.19
CA ALA A 386 -60.98 -62.26 11.24
C ALA A 386 -61.32 -63.07 9.97
N PHE A 387 -61.81 -64.28 10.15
CA PHE A 387 -62.40 -65.07 9.04
C PHE A 387 -63.59 -64.38 8.47
N SER A 388 -63.92 -64.57 7.19
CA SER A 388 -65.06 -63.99 6.49
C SER A 388 -66.42 -64.38 7.14
N ASP A 389 -66.50 -65.54 7.77
CA ASP A 389 -67.56 -66.02 8.64
C ASP A 389 -67.05 -67.16 9.55
N LYS A 390 -67.86 -67.60 10.52
CA LYS A 390 -67.46 -68.63 11.51
C LYS A 390 -67.66 -70.09 11.01
N ASN A 391 -68.20 -70.29 9.83
CA ASN A 391 -68.57 -71.61 9.35
C ASN A 391 -67.36 -72.44 8.88
N VAL A 392 -67.46 -73.76 8.94
CA VAL A 392 -66.46 -74.70 8.41
C VAL A 392 -66.26 -74.47 6.90
N GLY A 393 -65.02 -74.45 6.46
CA GLY A 393 -64.62 -74.30 5.06
C GLY A 393 -63.11 -74.28 4.88
N THR A 394 -62.68 -74.58 3.66
CA THR A 394 -61.27 -74.54 3.24
C THR A 394 -60.94 -73.26 2.51
N GLY A 395 -59.72 -72.74 2.64
CA GLY A 395 -59.26 -71.52 1.95
C GLY A 395 -60.08 -70.28 2.26
N LYS A 396 -60.64 -70.20 3.44
CA LYS A 396 -61.53 -69.06 3.84
C LYS A 396 -60.64 -67.81 3.93
N THR A 397 -61.11 -66.69 3.40
CA THR A 397 -60.45 -65.39 3.55
C THR A 397 -60.37 -64.99 5.02
N VAL A 398 -59.19 -64.63 5.50
CA VAL A 398 -58.94 -63.97 6.77
C VAL A 398 -58.62 -62.52 6.44
N THR A 399 -59.50 -61.59 6.81
CA THR A 399 -59.17 -60.13 6.75
C THR A 399 -58.26 -59.78 7.85
N ILE A 400 -57.20 -59.05 7.50
CA ILE A 400 -56.15 -58.54 8.44
C ILE A 400 -56.44 -57.06 8.68
N THR A 401 -56.50 -56.66 9.93
CA THR A 401 -56.54 -55.26 10.36
C THR A 401 -55.18 -54.95 11.04
N SER A 402 -54.48 -53.95 10.48
CA SER A 402 -53.14 -53.52 10.93
C SER A 402 -53.24 -52.20 11.71
N SER A 403 -52.34 -52.02 12.68
CA SER A 403 -52.13 -50.75 13.37
C SER A 403 -50.63 -50.59 13.59
N TYR A 404 -50.06 -49.39 13.35
CA TYR A 404 -48.65 -49.11 13.36
C TYR A 404 -48.28 -48.12 14.46
N SER A 405 -47.14 -48.34 15.10
CA SER A 405 -46.59 -47.49 16.14
C SER A 405 -45.10 -47.31 15.97
N GLY A 406 -44.50 -46.28 16.59
CA GLY A 406 -43.10 -45.92 16.50
C GLY A 406 -42.90 -44.49 16.04
N ALA A 407 -41.75 -43.88 16.35
CA ALA A 407 -41.49 -42.48 16.09
C ALA A 407 -41.45 -42.14 14.61
N ASP A 408 -41.14 -43.12 13.74
CA ASP A 408 -40.91 -42.89 12.31
C ASP A 408 -42.09 -43.27 11.41
N VAL A 409 -43.22 -43.76 12.00
CA VAL A 409 -44.41 -44.25 11.26
C VAL A 409 -44.96 -43.20 10.28
N SER A 410 -44.98 -41.94 10.70
CA SER A 410 -45.52 -40.82 9.88
C SER A 410 -44.68 -40.55 8.62
N ASN A 411 -43.46 -41.11 8.53
CA ASN A 411 -42.60 -40.98 7.38
C ASN A 411 -42.89 -41.97 6.25
N TYR A 412 -43.88 -42.86 6.45
CA TYR A 412 -44.22 -43.91 5.50
C TYR A 412 -45.67 -43.82 4.98
N SER A 413 -45.84 -44.18 3.71
CA SER A 413 -47.11 -44.52 3.12
C SER A 413 -47.22 -46.05 3.08
N VAL A 414 -47.94 -46.60 4.05
CA VAL A 414 -48.01 -48.05 4.25
C VAL A 414 -49.04 -48.68 3.31
N THR A 415 -48.61 -49.74 2.64
CA THR A 415 -49.47 -50.67 1.89
C THR A 415 -49.58 -51.95 2.67
N ASP A 416 -50.76 -52.17 3.26
CA ASP A 416 -51.04 -53.32 4.09
C ASP A 416 -51.19 -54.65 3.32
N GLN A 417 -50.83 -55.76 3.93
CA GLN A 417 -51.37 -57.07 3.56
C GLN A 417 -52.78 -57.15 4.14
N SER A 418 -53.80 -56.90 3.32
CA SER A 418 -55.19 -56.83 3.78
C SER A 418 -55.85 -58.18 4.06
N SER A 419 -55.30 -59.26 3.56
CA SER A 419 -55.90 -60.59 3.76
C SER A 419 -54.87 -61.73 3.63
N THR A 420 -55.25 -62.88 4.14
CA THR A 420 -54.62 -64.19 3.93
C THR A 420 -55.70 -65.28 3.88
N THR A 421 -55.39 -66.56 3.83
CA THR A 421 -56.34 -67.65 3.85
C THR A 421 -55.96 -68.68 4.91
N ALA A 422 -57.04 -69.32 5.49
CA ALA A 422 -56.85 -70.44 6.40
C ALA A 422 -58.13 -71.30 6.41
N ASN A 423 -58.08 -72.46 7.05
CA ASN A 423 -59.23 -73.37 7.09
C ASN A 423 -59.93 -73.38 8.46
N ILE A 424 -61.24 -73.50 8.47
CA ILE A 424 -62.00 -73.86 9.67
C ILE A 424 -62.46 -75.34 9.48
N THR A 425 -61.94 -76.22 10.32
CA THR A 425 -62.31 -77.65 10.31
C THR A 425 -63.46 -77.89 11.23
N ALA A 426 -64.22 -78.93 10.93
CA ALA A 426 -65.36 -79.31 11.76
C ALA A 426 -64.91 -79.73 13.19
N LYS A 427 -65.67 -79.27 14.16
CA LYS A 427 -65.50 -79.73 15.53
C LYS A 427 -66.13 -81.12 15.67
N SER A 428 -65.43 -82.08 16.14
CA SER A 428 -65.92 -83.42 16.47
C SER A 428 -67.00 -83.33 17.57
N LEU A 429 -68.12 -83.85 17.29
CA LEU A 429 -69.16 -84.02 18.29
C LEU A 429 -69.08 -85.44 18.84
N THR A 430 -69.01 -85.53 20.12
CA THR A 430 -69.06 -86.85 20.81
C THR A 430 -70.47 -86.97 21.34
N VAL A 431 -71.21 -87.99 20.89
CA VAL A 431 -72.49 -88.39 21.46
C VAL A 431 -72.16 -89.30 22.61
N SER A 432 -72.54 -88.95 23.82
CA SER A 432 -72.44 -89.76 25.04
C SER A 432 -73.72 -89.82 25.80
N GLY A 433 -73.89 -90.82 26.60
CA GLY A 433 -75.12 -90.93 27.47
C GLY A 433 -76.30 -91.58 26.76
N ILE A 434 -76.13 -92.18 25.58
CA ILE A 434 -77.15 -93.03 25.02
C ILE A 434 -77.31 -94.29 25.80
N THR A 435 -78.36 -94.42 26.55
CA THR A 435 -78.72 -95.61 27.29
C THR A 435 -79.93 -96.25 26.66
N ALA A 436 -79.91 -97.51 26.46
CA ALA A 436 -81.14 -98.27 26.08
C ALA A 436 -81.80 -98.83 27.32
N SER A 437 -83.04 -98.55 27.46
CA SER A 437 -83.85 -99.17 28.58
C SER A 437 -84.14 -100.65 28.21
N SER A 438 -83.99 -101.48 29.19
CA SER A 438 -84.42 -102.85 29.02
C SER A 438 -85.95 -102.90 28.78
N LYS A 439 -86.41 -103.56 27.83
CA LYS A 439 -87.82 -103.83 27.63
C LYS A 439 -88.14 -105.27 27.67
N THR A 440 -89.36 -105.55 28.13
CA THR A 440 -89.89 -106.86 28.06
C THR A 440 -90.20 -107.23 26.62
N TYR A 441 -90.02 -108.46 26.23
CA TYR A 441 -90.24 -108.93 24.85
C TYR A 441 -91.69 -108.64 24.43
N ASN A 442 -91.94 -107.89 23.43
CA ASN A 442 -93.25 -107.53 22.87
C ASN A 442 -93.38 -107.72 21.34
N GLY A 443 -92.42 -108.50 20.74
CA GLY A 443 -92.41 -108.79 19.30
C GLY A 443 -91.93 -107.65 18.40
N SER A 444 -91.41 -106.48 18.96
CA SER A 444 -90.95 -105.33 18.19
C SER A 444 -89.48 -105.10 18.44
N THR A 445 -88.71 -104.63 17.38
CA THR A 445 -87.29 -104.25 17.42
C THR A 445 -87.08 -102.79 17.86
N SER A 446 -88.10 -101.99 18.10
CA SER A 446 -87.95 -100.59 18.59
C SER A 446 -87.56 -100.60 20.09
N ALA A 447 -86.51 -99.89 20.41
CA ALA A 447 -86.03 -99.62 21.77
C ALA A 447 -86.53 -98.33 22.30
#